data_8f56b6f9c6628b28a64e2dde26a6134b
#
_entry.id   8f56b6f9c6628b28a64e2dde26a6134b
#
_cell.length_a   1.000
_cell.length_b   1.000
_cell.length_c   1.000
_cell.angle_alpha   90.00
_cell.angle_beta   90.00
_cell.angle_gamma   90.00
#
_symmetry.space_group_name_H-M   'P 1'
#
loop_
_entity.id
_entity.type
_entity.pdbx_description
1 polymer ?
#
loop_
_entity_poly.entity_id
_entity_poly.type
_entity_poly.pdbx_seq_one_letter_code
_entity_poly.pdbx_strand_id
1 'polypeptide(L)'
;MIVRTTDDITGTERDVSDGTWRSKRIILADDAVGFSFHETTIQAGSVNEFHYQYHVEAVWLVEGSGLLTNLETGEEHPLKAGSMYLLNGHERHRIRCDEQMRMLC
;
A
#
# COMPACT_ATOMS: atom_id res chain seq x y z
N MET A 1 6.36 -0.07 -25.08
CA MET A 1 5.38 -0.80 -24.23
C MET A 1 6.16 -1.65 -23.22
N ILE A 2 5.76 -1.60 -21.95
CA ILE A 2 6.37 -2.41 -20.89
C ILE A 2 5.30 -3.38 -20.39
N VAL A 3 5.65 -4.67 -20.30
CA VAL A 3 4.76 -5.70 -19.75
C VAL A 3 5.52 -6.46 -18.68
N ARG A 4 4.93 -6.56 -17.50
CA ARG A 4 5.52 -7.25 -16.34
C ARG A 4 4.45 -8.05 -15.62
N THR A 5 4.90 -9.12 -14.97
CA THR A 5 4.10 -9.86 -13.98
C THR A 5 4.70 -9.69 -12.61
N THR A 6 3.96 -10.02 -11.56
CA THR A 6 4.52 -10.02 -10.20
C THR A 6 5.64 -11.04 -10.04
N ASP A 7 5.65 -12.10 -10.85
CA ASP A 7 6.75 -13.08 -10.86
C ASP A 7 8.06 -12.45 -11.37
N ASP A 8 7.99 -11.50 -12.28
CA ASP A 8 9.16 -10.77 -12.76
C ASP A 8 9.78 -9.88 -11.67
N ILE A 9 8.98 -9.47 -10.69
CA ILE A 9 9.40 -8.59 -9.59
C ILE A 9 9.91 -9.41 -8.41
N THR A 10 9.34 -10.56 -8.16
CA THR A 10 9.64 -11.41 -7.00
C THR A 10 11.14 -11.73 -6.92
N GLY A 11 11.75 -11.46 -5.76
CA GLY A 11 13.15 -11.73 -5.49
C GLY A 11 14.13 -10.70 -6.07
N THR A 12 13.64 -9.66 -6.73
CA THR A 12 14.47 -8.55 -7.23
C THR A 12 14.56 -7.43 -6.20
N GLU A 13 15.34 -6.36 -6.49
CA GLU A 13 15.40 -5.16 -5.64
C GLU A 13 14.06 -4.41 -5.58
N ARG A 14 13.13 -4.71 -6.45
CA ARG A 14 11.77 -4.15 -6.46
C ARG A 14 10.81 -4.89 -5.54
N ASP A 15 11.21 -6.02 -4.99
CA ASP A 15 10.46 -6.83 -4.03
C ASP A 15 10.95 -6.50 -2.63
N VAL A 16 10.24 -5.62 -1.93
CA VAL A 16 10.63 -5.08 -0.63
C VAL A 16 9.67 -5.55 0.44
N SER A 17 10.20 -6.05 1.55
CA SER A 17 9.39 -6.47 2.68
C SER A 17 9.99 -5.98 3.99
N ASP A 18 9.13 -5.77 4.99
CA ASP A 18 9.52 -5.35 6.32
C ASP A 18 8.57 -5.97 7.35
N GLY A 19 8.90 -7.19 7.79
CA GLY A 19 8.16 -7.91 8.83
C GLY A 19 6.74 -8.28 8.45
N THR A 20 5.82 -7.32 8.51
CA THR A 20 4.39 -7.55 8.38
C THR A 20 3.80 -7.11 7.04
N TRP A 21 4.61 -6.50 6.18
CA TRP A 21 4.16 -6.09 4.85
C TRP A 21 5.19 -6.42 3.79
N ARG A 22 4.72 -6.53 2.54
CA ARG A 22 5.55 -6.75 1.36
C ARG A 22 5.02 -5.90 0.22
N SER A 23 5.91 -5.17 -0.44
CA SER A 23 5.58 -4.31 -1.57
C SER A 23 6.35 -4.78 -2.80
N LYS A 24 5.62 -5.20 -3.83
CA LYS A 24 6.18 -5.50 -5.15
C LYS A 24 6.01 -4.26 -6.01
N ARG A 25 7.11 -3.60 -6.33
CA ARG A 25 7.14 -2.30 -6.99
C ARG A 25 7.18 -2.50 -8.50
N ILE A 26 6.01 -2.49 -9.10
CA ILE A 26 5.82 -2.82 -10.52
C ILE A 26 6.30 -1.69 -11.42
N ILE A 27 6.02 -0.45 -11.04
CA ILE A 27 6.51 0.76 -11.71
C ILE A 27 7.20 1.63 -10.67
N LEU A 28 8.41 2.07 -10.97
CA LEU A 28 9.20 2.97 -10.13
C LEU A 28 9.66 4.19 -10.94
N ALA A 29 10.24 5.16 -10.24
CA ALA A 29 10.78 6.39 -10.83
C ALA A 29 11.76 6.12 -11.97
N ASP A 30 12.55 5.05 -11.87
CA ASP A 30 13.52 4.64 -12.90
C ASP A 30 12.86 4.27 -14.23
N ASP A 31 11.57 3.95 -14.24
CA ASP A 31 10.83 3.67 -15.47
C ASP A 31 10.47 4.95 -16.22
N ALA A 32 10.62 6.13 -15.58
CA ALA A 32 10.45 7.45 -16.18
C ALA A 32 9.07 7.69 -16.81
N VAL A 33 8.01 7.20 -16.14
CA VAL A 33 6.63 7.35 -16.63
C VAL A 33 5.80 8.35 -15.83
N GLY A 34 6.38 8.99 -14.80
CA GLY A 34 5.74 10.05 -14.03
C GLY A 34 4.91 9.60 -12.83
N PHE A 35 4.86 8.28 -12.56
CA PHE A 35 4.19 7.73 -11.38
C PHE A 35 4.83 6.40 -10.98
N SER A 36 4.50 5.91 -9.80
CA SER A 36 4.85 4.55 -9.36
C SER A 36 3.60 3.73 -9.11
N PHE A 37 3.72 2.41 -9.18
CA PHE A 37 2.61 1.49 -9.00
C PHE A 37 3.09 0.22 -8.30
N HIS A 38 2.44 -0.12 -7.17
CA HIS A 38 2.88 -1.22 -6.32
C HIS A 38 1.72 -2.17 -6.02
N GLU A 39 2.04 -3.46 -5.87
CA GLU A 39 1.18 -4.42 -5.20
C GLU A 39 1.72 -4.63 -3.79
N THR A 40 0.92 -4.33 -2.79
CA THR A 40 1.31 -4.45 -1.38
C THR A 40 0.42 -5.47 -0.68
N THR A 41 1.05 -6.35 0.08
CA THR A 41 0.35 -7.29 0.97
C THR A 41 0.69 -6.94 2.41
N ILE A 42 -0.33 -6.99 3.29
CA ILE A 42 -0.17 -6.78 4.73
C ILE A 42 -0.73 -8.00 5.45
N GLN A 43 0.04 -8.53 6.40
CA GLN A 43 -0.33 -9.74 7.13
C GLN A 43 -1.48 -9.48 8.11
N ALA A 44 -2.40 -10.43 8.20
CA ALA A 44 -3.46 -10.44 9.20
C ALA A 44 -2.88 -10.36 10.61
N GLY A 45 -3.55 -9.62 11.49
CA GLY A 45 -3.14 -9.43 12.88
C GLY A 45 -2.06 -8.39 13.09
N SER A 46 -1.62 -7.70 12.04
CA SER A 46 -0.60 -6.67 12.14
C SER A 46 -1.19 -5.27 12.31
N VAL A 47 -0.37 -4.38 12.86
CA VAL A 47 -0.64 -2.94 12.96
C VAL A 47 0.60 -2.21 12.47
N ASN A 48 0.43 -1.34 11.48
CA ASN A 48 1.52 -0.57 10.90
C ASN A 48 1.15 0.90 10.84
N GLU A 49 2.13 1.78 11.08
CA GLU A 49 1.98 3.22 10.90
C GLU A 49 2.85 3.67 9.74
N PHE A 50 2.29 4.51 8.88
CA PHE A 50 2.95 5.01 7.68
C PHE A 50 2.82 6.53 7.59
N HIS A 51 3.81 7.15 6.97
CA HIS A 51 3.81 8.58 6.70
C HIS A 51 4.54 8.87 5.38
N TYR A 52 3.78 9.28 4.37
CA TYR A 52 4.32 9.63 3.04
C TYR A 52 4.38 11.14 2.91
N GLN A 53 5.56 11.72 3.20
CA GLN A 53 5.77 13.17 3.28
C GLN A 53 5.95 13.85 1.93
N TYR A 54 6.35 13.11 0.90
CA TYR A 54 6.87 13.68 -0.34
C TYR A 54 6.04 13.34 -1.58
N HIS A 55 4.99 12.57 -1.42
CA HIS A 55 4.13 12.18 -2.55
C HIS A 55 2.68 11.97 -2.09
N VAL A 56 1.79 12.06 -3.05
CA VAL A 56 0.39 11.69 -2.87
C VAL A 56 0.25 10.20 -3.17
N GLU A 57 -0.53 9.48 -2.38
CA GLU A 57 -0.75 8.05 -2.59
C GLU A 57 -2.24 7.73 -2.60
N ALA A 58 -2.65 7.01 -3.64
CA ALA A 58 -3.97 6.39 -3.72
C ALA A 58 -3.82 4.89 -3.52
N VAL A 59 -4.70 4.29 -2.72
CA VAL A 59 -4.68 2.87 -2.40
C VAL A 59 -6.05 2.27 -2.68
N TRP A 60 -6.06 1.14 -3.40
CA TRP A 60 -7.25 0.33 -3.66
C TRP A 60 -7.10 -1.02 -3.00
N LEU A 61 -8.01 -1.38 -2.09
CA LEU A 61 -7.99 -2.68 -1.44
C LEU A 61 -8.69 -3.73 -2.31
N VAL A 62 -7.90 -4.72 -2.77
CA VAL A 62 -8.38 -5.81 -3.62
C VAL A 62 -8.98 -6.94 -2.77
N GLU A 63 -8.28 -7.29 -1.69
CA GLU A 63 -8.67 -8.38 -0.78
C GLU A 63 -8.35 -7.99 0.66
N GLY A 64 -9.11 -8.55 1.59
CA GLY A 64 -8.86 -8.40 3.02
C GLY A 64 -9.75 -7.38 3.68
N SER A 65 -9.44 -7.09 4.94
CA SER A 65 -10.20 -6.15 5.76
C SER A 65 -9.33 -5.58 6.88
N GLY A 66 -9.72 -4.44 7.39
CA GLY A 66 -9.06 -3.82 8.52
C GLY A 66 -9.60 -2.44 8.86
N LEU A 67 -8.80 -1.66 9.57
CA LEU A 67 -9.16 -0.32 10.00
C LEU A 67 -8.04 0.67 9.64
N LEU A 68 -8.41 1.73 8.95
CA LEU A 68 -7.54 2.87 8.68
C LEU A 68 -7.83 3.96 9.72
N THR A 69 -6.81 4.44 10.40
CA THR A 69 -6.91 5.56 11.31
C THR A 69 -6.07 6.72 10.79
N ASN A 70 -6.72 7.87 10.62
CA ASN A 70 -6.02 9.11 10.34
C ASN A 70 -5.45 9.63 11.67
N LEU A 71 -4.13 9.60 11.81
CA LEU A 71 -3.47 9.98 13.06
C LEU A 71 -3.43 11.50 13.29
N GLU A 72 -3.74 12.29 12.28
CA GLU A 72 -3.83 13.75 12.42
C GLU A 72 -5.18 14.18 13.01
N THR A 73 -6.25 13.44 12.75
CA THR A 73 -7.62 13.79 13.17
C THR A 73 -8.23 12.79 14.15
N GLY A 74 -7.72 11.56 14.20
CA GLY A 74 -8.31 10.48 14.97
C GLY A 74 -9.47 9.77 14.27
N GLU A 75 -9.83 10.18 13.06
CA GLU A 75 -10.91 9.52 12.29
C GLU A 75 -10.53 8.09 11.95
N GLU A 76 -11.50 7.18 12.07
CA GLU A 76 -11.34 5.77 11.77
C GLU A 76 -12.25 5.37 10.61
N HIS A 77 -11.69 4.60 9.67
CA HIS A 77 -12.40 4.15 8.47
C HIS A 77 -12.23 2.65 8.30
N PRO A 78 -13.31 1.85 8.47
CA PRO A 78 -13.24 0.42 8.15
C PRO A 78 -12.91 0.20 6.68
N LEU A 79 -11.99 -0.72 6.42
CA LEU A 79 -11.56 -1.10 5.08
C LEU A 79 -12.07 -2.50 4.74
N LYS A 80 -12.58 -2.65 3.54
CA LYS A 80 -12.97 -3.93 2.93
C LYS A 80 -12.57 -3.94 1.46
N ALA A 81 -12.65 -5.09 0.81
CA ALA A 81 -12.41 -5.16 -0.64
C ALA A 81 -13.28 -4.14 -1.37
N GLY A 82 -12.67 -3.36 -2.26
CA GLY A 82 -13.32 -2.28 -2.96
C GLY A 82 -13.21 -0.91 -2.30
N SER A 83 -12.58 -0.81 -1.12
CA SER A 83 -12.30 0.48 -0.47
C SER A 83 -11.12 1.18 -1.13
N MET A 84 -11.22 2.50 -1.26
CA MET A 84 -10.12 3.35 -1.70
C MET A 84 -9.84 4.39 -0.62
N TYR A 85 -8.57 4.72 -0.44
CA TYR A 85 -8.20 5.92 0.31
C TYR A 85 -7.12 6.69 -0.43
N LEU A 86 -7.17 8.02 -0.31
CA LEU A 86 -6.25 8.94 -0.94
C LEU A 86 -5.57 9.79 0.14
N LEU A 87 -4.25 9.70 0.18
CA LEU A 87 -3.41 10.45 1.12
C LEU A 87 -2.92 11.71 0.41
N ASN A 88 -3.80 12.71 0.28
CA ASN A 88 -3.50 13.95 -0.43
C ASN A 88 -3.03 15.10 0.48
N GLY A 89 -3.07 14.90 1.79
CA GLY A 89 -2.57 15.84 2.79
C GLY A 89 -1.33 15.35 3.54
N HIS A 90 -0.67 14.31 3.02
CA HIS A 90 0.51 13.67 3.64
C HIS A 90 0.23 13.21 5.08
N GLU A 91 -0.98 12.75 5.36
CA GLU A 91 -1.43 12.36 6.69
C GLU A 91 -0.64 11.15 7.19
N ARG A 92 -0.19 11.22 8.45
CA ARG A 92 0.23 10.02 9.16
C ARG A 92 -1.00 9.15 9.40
N HIS A 93 -0.86 7.87 9.16
CA HIS A 93 -1.99 6.96 9.28
C HIS A 93 -1.54 5.61 9.84
N ARG A 94 -2.51 4.90 10.42
CA ARG A 94 -2.31 3.55 10.95
C ARG A 94 -3.24 2.61 10.23
N ILE A 95 -2.73 1.43 9.89
CA ILE A 95 -3.53 0.34 9.33
C ILE A 95 -3.46 -0.84 10.29
N ARG A 96 -4.63 -1.21 10.84
CA ARG A 96 -4.81 -2.48 11.53
C ARG A 96 -5.36 -3.47 10.50
N CYS A 97 -4.65 -4.55 10.27
CA CYS A 97 -5.05 -5.57 9.31
C CYS A 97 -5.75 -6.71 10.04
N ASP A 98 -7.02 -6.94 9.77
CA ASP A 98 -7.80 -8.01 10.38
C ASP A 98 -7.72 -9.29 9.54
N GLU A 99 -7.99 -9.20 8.24
CA GLU A 99 -7.76 -10.25 7.26
C GLU A 99 -6.67 -9.80 6.31
N GLN A 100 -5.78 -10.72 5.89
CA GLN A 100 -4.66 -10.36 5.01
C GLN A 100 -5.12 -9.48 3.86
N MET A 101 -4.46 -8.34 3.71
CA MET A 101 -4.77 -7.36 2.68
C MET A 101 -3.89 -7.53 1.47
N ARG A 102 -4.47 -7.34 0.29
CA ARG A 102 -3.74 -7.12 -0.96
C ARG A 102 -4.25 -5.83 -1.57
N MET A 103 -3.35 -4.90 -1.80
CA MET A 103 -3.66 -3.55 -2.26
C MET A 103 -2.88 -3.20 -3.51
N LEU A 104 -3.46 -2.33 -4.32
CA LEU A 104 -2.77 -1.65 -5.41
C LEU A 104 -2.59 -0.19 -5.02
N CYS A 105 -1.38 0.30 -5.15
CA CYS A 105 -1.04 1.69 -4.81
C CYS A 105 -0.09 2.31 -5.83
#